data_b70a8ed7829dc0a1c6d3b96adee640ff
#
_entry.id   b70a8ed7829dc0a1c6d3b96adee640ff
#
_cell.length_a   1.000
_cell.length_b   1.000
_cell.length_c   1.000
_cell.angle_alpha   90.00
_cell.angle_beta   90.00
_cell.angle_gamma   90.00
#
_symmetry.space_group_name_H-M   'P 1'
#
loop_
_entity.id
_entity.type
_entity.pdbx_description
1 polymer ?
#
loop_
_entity_poly.entity_id
_entity_poly.type
_entity_poly.pdbx_seq_one_letter_code
_entity_poly.pdbx_strand_id
1 'polypeptide(L)'
;MHTKTDKRDRAALFRDRLTKAMNLTNSNQSKLARDTGVDRSTLSQLIKDKGARLPNAQLVASCAAALGVSADWLLGLSDRPEQATDLVAAAMSMTQAPRALVDEQIFAWHQEAAGYKIRHVPAGLPDMLKTDAMLRWEYQPSLGKTIDQAVGASKDRLAWMRGARSDYEIAFPLCELSSFARAEGYYEGLSTELRRAQLTRFRDLHEQLYPSLRLHLFDQRQLFSAPVTIFGPLLAVIYLGSNYLAFRDRERVAAMTTHFDGL
;
A
#
# COMPACT_ATOMS: atom_id res chain seq x y z
N MET A 1 -5.08 17.88 -26.95
CA MET A 1 -4.42 18.54 -28.10
C MET A 1 -2.92 18.40 -27.91
N HIS A 2 -2.22 17.49 -28.62
CA HIS A 2 -0.77 17.39 -28.54
C HIS A 2 -0.15 18.51 -29.36
N THR A 3 0.37 19.53 -28.70
CA THR A 3 1.16 20.59 -29.34
C THR A 3 2.42 19.94 -29.92
N LYS A 4 2.60 20.06 -31.26
CA LYS A 4 3.76 19.52 -31.98
C LYS A 4 5.00 20.25 -31.52
N THR A 5 5.77 19.70 -30.56
CA THR A 5 7.02 20.27 -30.06
C THR A 5 8.03 20.32 -31.22
N ASP A 6 8.66 21.47 -31.46
CA ASP A 6 9.68 21.61 -32.49
C ASP A 6 10.90 20.71 -32.16
N LYS A 7 11.56 20.21 -33.21
CA LYS A 7 12.76 19.39 -33.07
C LYS A 7 13.89 20.08 -32.29
N ARG A 8 14.02 21.38 -32.44
CA ARG A 8 15.02 22.21 -31.70
C ARG A 8 14.71 22.26 -30.21
N ASP A 9 13.45 22.49 -29.88
CA ASP A 9 12.98 22.58 -28.49
C ASP A 9 13.15 21.22 -27.79
N ARG A 10 12.81 20.13 -28.48
CA ARG A 10 12.99 18.78 -27.95
C ARG A 10 14.47 18.43 -27.73
N ALA A 11 15.35 18.83 -28.65
CA ALA A 11 16.78 18.60 -28.51
C ALA A 11 17.39 19.44 -27.36
N ALA A 12 16.90 20.68 -27.17
CA ALA A 12 17.29 21.52 -26.06
C ALA A 12 16.82 20.93 -24.71
N LEU A 13 15.56 20.50 -24.64
CA LEU A 13 14.98 19.86 -23.46
C LEU A 13 15.72 18.56 -23.10
N PHE A 14 16.05 17.72 -24.08
CA PHE A 14 16.83 16.50 -23.86
C PHE A 14 18.16 16.80 -23.20
N ARG A 15 18.91 17.79 -23.68
CA ARG A 15 20.23 18.17 -23.11
C ARG A 15 20.11 18.72 -21.69
N ASP A 16 19.11 19.53 -21.44
CA ASP A 16 18.81 20.07 -20.11
C ASP A 16 18.51 18.93 -19.12
N ARG A 17 17.59 18.04 -19.48
CA ARG A 17 17.20 16.90 -18.65
C ARG A 17 18.35 15.89 -18.46
N LEU A 18 19.18 15.65 -19.50
CA LEU A 18 20.35 14.80 -19.39
C LEU A 18 21.36 15.39 -18.38
N THR A 19 21.63 16.68 -18.47
CA THR A 19 22.53 17.38 -17.53
C THR A 19 21.96 17.36 -16.11
N LYS A 20 20.67 17.58 -15.96
CA LYS A 20 19.98 17.51 -14.67
C LYS A 20 20.06 16.10 -14.06
N ALA A 21 19.83 15.05 -14.84
CA ALA A 21 19.95 13.66 -14.39
C ALA A 21 21.38 13.32 -13.96
N MET A 22 22.39 13.78 -14.74
CA MET A 22 23.79 13.59 -14.37
C MET A 22 24.14 14.25 -13.03
N ASN A 23 23.63 15.45 -12.77
CA ASN A 23 23.84 16.16 -11.51
C ASN A 23 23.16 15.44 -10.33
N LEU A 24 21.92 14.98 -10.51
CA LEU A 24 21.18 14.26 -9.47
C LEU A 24 21.84 12.92 -9.08
N THR A 25 22.48 12.24 -10.04
CA THR A 25 23.17 10.96 -9.81
C THR A 25 24.65 11.09 -9.52
N ASN A 26 25.15 12.30 -9.35
CA ASN A 26 26.60 12.59 -9.22
C ASN A 26 27.42 11.89 -10.32
N SER A 27 26.88 11.80 -11.54
CA SER A 27 27.53 11.20 -12.69
C SER A 27 28.22 12.27 -13.55
N ASN A 28 29.44 12.00 -13.97
CA ASN A 28 30.16 12.87 -14.91
C ASN A 28 30.17 12.26 -16.32
N GLN A 29 30.58 13.08 -17.33
CA GLN A 29 30.61 12.63 -18.73
C GLN A 29 31.48 11.40 -18.97
N SER A 30 32.58 11.24 -18.22
CA SER A 30 33.45 10.05 -18.35
C SER A 30 32.82 8.79 -17.81
N LYS A 31 32.07 8.89 -16.69
CA LYS A 31 31.32 7.79 -16.12
C LYS A 31 30.17 7.42 -17.06
N LEU A 32 29.38 8.40 -17.48
CA LEU A 32 28.26 8.15 -18.39
C LEU A 32 28.71 7.56 -19.72
N ALA A 33 29.84 8.01 -20.29
CA ALA A 33 30.42 7.43 -21.51
C ALA A 33 30.72 5.92 -21.36
N ARG A 34 31.34 5.56 -20.25
CA ARG A 34 31.65 4.17 -19.92
C ARG A 34 30.38 3.33 -19.73
N ASP A 35 29.42 3.86 -18.97
CA ASP A 35 28.19 3.13 -18.62
C ASP A 35 27.26 2.96 -19.86
N THR A 36 27.33 3.87 -20.83
CA THR A 36 26.54 3.81 -22.08
C THR A 36 27.28 3.15 -23.25
N GLY A 37 28.57 2.86 -23.11
CA GLY A 37 29.39 2.25 -24.18
C GLY A 37 29.70 3.20 -25.35
N VAL A 38 29.63 4.54 -25.16
CA VAL A 38 29.94 5.54 -26.19
C VAL A 38 31.18 6.37 -25.83
N ASP A 39 31.83 6.94 -26.84
CA ASP A 39 32.97 7.81 -26.61
C ASP A 39 32.59 9.08 -25.86
N ARG A 40 33.47 9.51 -24.95
CA ARG A 40 33.29 10.75 -24.18
C ARG A 40 33.13 11.97 -25.11
N SER A 41 33.82 11.97 -26.27
CA SER A 41 33.69 13.03 -27.28
C SER A 41 32.27 13.14 -27.83
N THR A 42 31.61 11.99 -28.08
CA THR A 42 30.23 11.92 -28.55
C THR A 42 29.24 12.49 -27.51
N LEU A 43 29.43 12.16 -26.24
CA LEU A 43 28.60 12.73 -25.16
C LEU A 43 28.88 14.23 -24.96
N SER A 44 30.13 14.63 -25.02
CA SER A 44 30.48 16.03 -24.91
C SER A 44 29.90 16.87 -26.05
N GLN A 45 29.93 16.36 -27.28
CA GLN A 45 29.28 17.01 -28.42
C GLN A 45 27.76 17.08 -28.22
N LEU A 46 27.12 15.97 -27.81
CA LEU A 46 25.68 15.90 -27.57
C LEU A 46 25.24 16.95 -26.54
N ILE A 47 25.97 17.13 -25.46
CA ILE A 47 25.65 18.11 -24.40
C ILE A 47 25.88 19.55 -24.84
N LYS A 48 26.94 19.80 -25.61
CA LYS A 48 27.37 21.16 -26.05
C LYS A 48 26.67 21.63 -27.33
N ASP A 49 26.14 20.72 -28.14
CA ASP A 49 25.47 21.02 -29.39
C ASP A 49 24.26 21.93 -29.16
N LYS A 50 24.16 22.99 -29.93
CA LYS A 50 23.03 23.92 -29.93
C LYS A 50 22.02 23.61 -31.08
N GLY A 51 22.28 22.55 -31.84
CA GLY A 51 21.49 22.15 -32.98
C GLY A 51 20.19 21.37 -32.60
N ALA A 52 19.42 21.03 -33.63
CA ALA A 52 18.17 20.25 -33.52
C ALA A 52 18.40 18.73 -33.50
N ARG A 53 19.65 18.28 -33.37
CA ARG A 53 19.97 16.84 -33.43
C ARG A 53 19.70 16.19 -32.09
N LEU A 54 18.82 15.18 -32.12
CA LEU A 54 18.62 14.24 -31.01
C LEU A 54 19.57 13.04 -31.19
N PRO A 55 19.99 12.38 -30.11
CA PRO A 55 20.67 11.09 -30.17
C PRO A 55 19.74 10.02 -30.77
N ASN A 56 20.32 8.92 -31.25
CA ASN A 56 19.52 7.78 -31.66
C ASN A 56 18.83 7.10 -30.45
N ALA A 57 17.84 6.28 -30.73
CA ALA A 57 17.05 5.60 -29.69
C ALA A 57 17.91 4.76 -28.75
N GLN A 58 18.96 4.10 -29.30
CA GLN A 58 19.88 3.28 -28.50
C GLN A 58 20.62 4.11 -27.45
N LEU A 59 21.14 5.27 -27.83
CA LEU A 59 21.87 6.15 -26.90
C LEU A 59 20.91 6.76 -25.86
N VAL A 60 19.67 7.10 -26.25
CA VAL A 60 18.64 7.56 -25.29
C VAL A 60 18.36 6.48 -24.26
N ALA A 61 18.13 5.24 -24.70
CA ALA A 61 17.86 4.10 -23.80
C ALA A 61 19.05 3.82 -22.87
N SER A 62 20.29 3.84 -23.41
CA SER A 62 21.49 3.64 -22.60
C SER A 62 21.70 4.75 -21.57
N CYS A 63 21.45 6.02 -21.92
CA CYS A 63 21.50 7.14 -20.98
C CYS A 63 20.43 7.02 -19.90
N ALA A 64 19.21 6.65 -20.27
CA ALA A 64 18.11 6.45 -19.34
C ALA A 64 18.44 5.35 -18.32
N ALA A 65 18.93 4.20 -18.79
CA ALA A 65 19.33 3.07 -17.93
C ALA A 65 20.50 3.44 -17.00
N ALA A 66 21.56 4.07 -17.54
CA ALA A 66 22.75 4.44 -16.78
C ALA A 66 22.48 5.50 -15.70
N LEU A 67 21.49 6.36 -15.90
CA LEU A 67 21.12 7.44 -14.97
C LEU A 67 19.88 7.11 -14.12
N GLY A 68 19.24 5.93 -14.33
CA GLY A 68 18.04 5.54 -13.59
C GLY A 68 16.85 6.46 -13.85
N VAL A 69 16.72 7.01 -15.06
CA VAL A 69 15.61 7.91 -15.41
C VAL A 69 14.79 7.38 -16.59
N SER A 70 13.59 7.90 -16.78
CA SER A 70 12.72 7.56 -17.90
C SER A 70 13.25 8.10 -19.23
N ALA A 71 13.28 7.27 -20.28
CA ALA A 71 13.57 7.71 -21.64
C ALA A 71 12.50 8.70 -22.15
N ASP A 72 11.23 8.51 -21.78
CA ASP A 72 10.14 9.42 -22.10
C ASP A 72 10.35 10.79 -21.48
N TRP A 73 10.84 10.83 -20.23
CA TRP A 73 11.20 12.08 -19.59
C TRP A 73 12.38 12.75 -20.31
N LEU A 74 13.43 12.03 -20.63
CA LEU A 74 14.56 12.60 -21.40
C LEU A 74 14.09 13.21 -22.72
N LEU A 75 13.13 12.60 -23.39
CA LEU A 75 12.58 13.06 -24.67
C LEU A 75 11.45 14.11 -24.55
N GLY A 76 11.03 14.45 -23.36
CA GLY A 76 9.94 15.41 -23.14
C GLY A 76 8.54 14.88 -23.44
N LEU A 77 8.35 13.56 -23.36
CA LEU A 77 7.06 12.88 -23.47
C LEU A 77 6.38 12.70 -22.11
N SER A 78 7.15 12.79 -21.02
CA SER A 78 6.70 12.75 -19.63
C SER A 78 7.37 13.88 -18.85
N ASP A 79 6.69 14.37 -17.81
CA ASP A 79 7.28 15.34 -16.86
C ASP A 79 7.87 14.67 -15.61
N ARG A 80 7.78 13.34 -15.52
CA ARG A 80 8.28 12.55 -14.40
C ARG A 80 9.59 11.88 -14.79
N PRO A 81 10.69 12.11 -14.04
CA PRO A 81 12.00 11.52 -14.34
C PRO A 81 12.07 10.02 -14.02
N GLU A 82 11.21 9.50 -13.14
CA GLU A 82 11.22 8.10 -12.69
C GLU A 82 10.78 7.18 -13.84
N GLN A 83 11.34 5.98 -13.87
CA GLN A 83 10.87 4.95 -14.80
C GLN A 83 9.44 4.52 -14.41
N ALA A 84 8.61 4.21 -15.41
CA ALA A 84 7.22 3.80 -15.15
C ALA A 84 7.14 2.54 -14.25
N THR A 85 8.10 1.63 -14.37
CA THR A 85 8.25 0.45 -13.50
C THR A 85 8.52 0.83 -12.05
N ASP A 86 9.37 1.83 -11.80
CA ASP A 86 9.71 2.27 -10.46
C ASP A 86 8.55 3.05 -9.82
N LEU A 87 7.82 3.83 -10.61
CA LEU A 87 6.61 4.51 -10.16
C LEU A 87 5.52 3.52 -9.76
N VAL A 88 5.33 2.44 -10.54
CA VAL A 88 4.38 1.38 -10.20
C VAL A 88 4.85 0.62 -8.95
N ALA A 89 6.13 0.27 -8.88
CA ALA A 89 6.71 -0.41 -7.72
C ALA A 89 6.65 0.44 -6.44
N ALA A 90 6.87 1.75 -6.55
CA ALA A 90 6.76 2.68 -5.42
C ALA A 90 5.32 2.95 -5.00
N ALA A 91 4.39 2.98 -5.97
CA ALA A 91 2.96 3.22 -5.72
C ALA A 91 2.22 1.98 -5.24
N MET A 92 2.71 0.77 -5.58
CA MET A 92 2.09 -0.50 -5.25
C MET A 92 3.15 -1.54 -4.94
N SER A 93 3.13 -2.10 -3.74
CA SER A 93 4.01 -3.20 -3.35
C SER A 93 3.19 -4.43 -2.95
N MET A 94 3.67 -5.61 -3.35
CA MET A 94 3.12 -6.88 -2.90
C MET A 94 4.10 -7.51 -1.92
N THR A 95 3.66 -7.77 -0.71
CA THR A 95 4.45 -8.38 0.35
C THR A 95 3.80 -9.70 0.75
N GLN A 96 4.58 -10.78 0.85
CA GLN A 96 4.09 -12.03 1.41
C GLN A 96 3.68 -11.82 2.87
N ALA A 97 2.46 -12.23 3.19
CA ALA A 97 1.93 -12.18 4.54
C ALA A 97 1.34 -13.55 4.87
N PRO A 98 2.04 -14.38 5.63
CA PRO A 98 1.38 -15.54 6.22
C PRO A 98 0.17 -15.06 7.00
N ARG A 99 -0.96 -15.79 6.92
CA ARG A 99 -2.24 -15.47 7.60
C ARG A 99 -2.08 -15.53 9.13
N ALA A 100 -1.16 -14.76 9.66
CA ALA A 100 -0.84 -14.75 11.07
C ALA A 100 -1.04 -13.36 11.65
N LEU A 101 -1.63 -13.32 12.83
CA LEU A 101 -1.87 -12.11 13.64
C LEU A 101 -0.59 -11.33 13.98
N VAL A 102 0.56 -11.96 13.91
CA VAL A 102 1.87 -11.35 14.13
C VAL A 102 2.48 -11.05 12.77
N ASP A 103 1.98 -10.04 12.13
CA ASP A 103 2.66 -9.48 10.98
C ASP A 103 3.38 -8.21 11.43
N GLU A 104 4.69 -8.31 11.55
CA GLU A 104 5.56 -7.17 11.90
C GLU A 104 5.35 -5.99 10.95
N GLN A 105 5.04 -6.29 9.69
CA GLN A 105 4.78 -5.27 8.69
C GLN A 105 3.48 -4.50 8.97
N ILE A 106 2.40 -5.20 9.37
CA ILE A 106 1.15 -4.53 9.76
C ILE A 106 1.36 -3.68 11.00
N PHE A 107 2.12 -4.17 11.96
CA PHE A 107 2.44 -3.41 13.16
C PHE A 107 3.28 -2.17 12.82
N ALA A 108 4.26 -2.29 11.94
CA ALA A 108 5.04 -1.16 11.44
C ALA A 108 4.15 -0.09 10.75
N TRP A 109 3.15 -0.50 9.97
CA TRP A 109 2.18 0.42 9.36
C TRP A 109 1.28 1.11 10.39
N HIS A 110 0.89 0.42 11.46
CA HIS A 110 0.18 1.05 12.57
C HIS A 110 1.04 2.11 13.28
N GLN A 111 2.33 1.82 13.49
CA GLN A 111 3.27 2.78 14.06
C GLN A 111 3.48 3.98 13.14
N GLU A 112 3.67 3.76 11.83
CA GLU A 112 3.80 4.81 10.83
C GLU A 112 2.58 5.74 10.83
N ALA A 113 1.38 5.18 11.02
CA ALA A 113 0.11 5.90 11.02
C ALA A 113 -0.32 6.39 12.41
N ALA A 114 0.56 6.39 13.41
CA ALA A 114 0.22 6.88 14.73
C ALA A 114 -0.29 8.34 14.68
N GLY A 115 -1.47 8.59 15.27
CA GLY A 115 -2.14 9.89 15.23
C GLY A 115 -3.07 10.11 14.04
N TYR A 116 -3.07 9.22 13.05
CA TYR A 116 -4.05 9.24 11.97
C TYR A 116 -5.21 8.29 12.25
N LYS A 117 -6.36 8.56 11.64
CA LYS A 117 -7.51 7.65 11.66
C LYS A 117 -7.20 6.40 10.83
N ILE A 118 -7.45 5.23 11.42
CA ILE A 118 -7.33 3.93 10.76
C ILE A 118 -8.73 3.41 10.45
N ARG A 119 -8.97 3.08 9.18
CA ARG A 119 -10.20 2.49 8.69
C ARG A 119 -9.95 1.04 8.30
N HIS A 120 -10.81 0.13 8.72
CA HIS A 120 -10.59 -1.29 8.52
C HIS A 120 -11.87 -2.02 8.13
N VAL A 121 -11.81 -2.71 6.99
CA VAL A 121 -12.78 -3.75 6.62
C VAL A 121 -12.09 -5.10 6.79
N PRO A 122 -12.43 -5.89 7.81
CA PRO A 122 -11.82 -7.20 8.03
C PRO A 122 -12.34 -8.25 7.05
N ALA A 123 -11.59 -9.35 6.87
CA ALA A 123 -12.03 -10.48 6.07
C ALA A 123 -13.14 -11.35 6.74
N GLY A 124 -13.33 -11.18 8.02
CA GLY A 124 -14.32 -11.83 8.86
C GLY A 124 -14.54 -10.98 10.10
N LEU A 125 -14.68 -11.58 11.28
CA LEU A 125 -14.70 -10.79 12.51
C LEU A 125 -13.33 -10.15 12.77
N PRO A 126 -13.27 -8.88 13.27
CA PRO A 126 -12.00 -8.18 13.48
C PRO A 126 -11.15 -8.84 14.57
N ASP A 127 -9.99 -9.34 14.20
CA ASP A 127 -9.10 -10.15 15.06
C ASP A 127 -8.75 -9.48 16.39
N MET A 128 -8.47 -8.18 16.37
CA MET A 128 -8.09 -7.44 17.57
C MET A 128 -9.22 -7.32 18.61
N LEU A 129 -10.45 -7.60 18.21
CA LEU A 129 -11.62 -7.56 19.09
C LEU A 129 -12.13 -8.95 19.46
N LYS A 130 -11.49 -10.03 18.99
CA LYS A 130 -11.88 -11.40 19.32
C LYS A 130 -11.53 -11.75 20.77
N THR A 131 -12.32 -12.66 21.34
CA THR A 131 -11.99 -13.30 22.61
C THR A 131 -10.87 -14.32 22.40
N ASP A 132 -10.11 -14.63 23.46
CA ASP A 132 -9.10 -15.70 23.41
C ASP A 132 -9.72 -17.05 22.97
N ALA A 133 -10.95 -17.34 23.42
CA ALA A 133 -11.67 -18.56 23.04
C ALA A 133 -12.02 -18.59 21.53
N MET A 134 -12.43 -17.44 20.96
CA MET A 134 -12.71 -17.35 19.53
C MET A 134 -11.44 -17.52 18.71
N LEU A 135 -10.35 -16.89 19.12
CA LEU A 135 -9.05 -17.04 18.47
C LEU A 135 -8.56 -18.50 18.54
N ARG A 136 -8.70 -19.16 19.70
CA ARG A 136 -8.35 -20.58 19.84
C ARG A 136 -9.18 -21.50 18.95
N TRP A 137 -10.46 -21.20 18.77
CA TRP A 137 -11.32 -21.95 17.87
C TRP A 137 -10.91 -21.78 16.40
N GLU A 138 -10.60 -20.55 16.00
CA GLU A 138 -10.30 -20.21 14.60
C GLU A 138 -8.87 -20.66 14.18
N TYR A 139 -7.90 -20.57 15.09
CA TYR A 139 -6.51 -20.96 14.86
C TYR A 139 -6.22 -22.41 15.29
N GLN A 140 -7.05 -23.36 14.88
CA GLN A 140 -6.74 -24.76 15.05
C GLN A 140 -5.54 -25.20 14.16
N PRO A 141 -4.85 -26.35 14.42
CA PRO A 141 -3.42 -26.60 14.11
C PRO A 141 -2.94 -26.50 12.65
N SER A 142 -3.79 -26.16 11.71
CA SER A 142 -3.44 -26.14 10.26
C SER A 142 -2.77 -24.84 9.75
N LEU A 143 -2.57 -23.81 10.57
CA LEU A 143 -2.21 -22.47 10.11
C LEU A 143 -0.78 -22.00 10.43
N GLY A 144 0.12 -22.90 10.84
CA GLY A 144 1.57 -22.62 10.90
C GLY A 144 2.04 -21.73 12.05
N LYS A 145 1.17 -21.34 13.00
CA LYS A 145 1.54 -20.62 14.22
C LYS A 145 0.87 -21.23 15.44
N THR A 146 1.52 -21.08 16.61
CA THR A 146 0.91 -21.50 17.87
C THR A 146 -0.25 -20.57 18.23
N ILE A 147 -1.30 -21.13 18.77
CA ILE A 147 -2.50 -20.41 19.24
C ILE A 147 -2.10 -19.27 20.21
N ASP A 148 -1.09 -19.49 21.06
CA ASP A 148 -0.64 -18.50 22.04
C ASP A 148 0.04 -17.29 21.38
N GLN A 149 0.74 -17.48 20.26
CA GLN A 149 1.27 -16.37 19.47
C GLN A 149 0.15 -15.53 18.86
N ALA A 150 -0.92 -16.16 18.37
CA ALA A 150 -2.08 -15.48 17.82
C ALA A 150 -2.82 -14.66 18.89
N VAL A 151 -3.02 -15.22 20.07
CA VAL A 151 -3.65 -14.54 21.22
C VAL A 151 -2.78 -13.39 21.72
N GLY A 152 -1.46 -13.59 21.82
CA GLY A 152 -0.52 -12.56 22.22
C GLY A 152 -0.57 -11.35 21.32
N ALA A 153 -0.49 -11.57 20.01
CA ALA A 153 -0.53 -10.47 19.01
C ALA A 153 -1.87 -9.70 19.00
N SER A 154 -2.98 -10.39 19.23
CA SER A 154 -4.28 -9.71 19.35
C SER A 154 -4.30 -8.78 20.57
N LYS A 155 -3.75 -9.24 21.71
CA LYS A 155 -3.64 -8.43 22.93
C LYS A 155 -2.71 -7.23 22.75
N ASP A 156 -1.58 -7.42 22.10
CA ASP A 156 -0.62 -6.34 21.81
C ASP A 156 -1.24 -5.26 20.90
N ARG A 157 -1.99 -5.67 19.88
CA ARG A 157 -2.73 -4.71 19.04
C ARG A 157 -3.80 -3.95 19.80
N LEU A 158 -4.56 -4.62 20.65
CA LEU A 158 -5.57 -3.97 21.47
C LEU A 158 -4.91 -3.01 22.48
N ALA A 159 -3.79 -3.41 23.10
CA ALA A 159 -3.02 -2.55 23.98
C ALA A 159 -2.46 -1.33 23.23
N TRP A 160 -1.93 -1.53 22.02
CA TRP A 160 -1.50 -0.45 21.14
C TRP A 160 -2.64 0.51 20.81
N MET A 161 -3.80 -0.01 20.39
CA MET A 161 -4.99 0.81 20.08
C MET A 161 -5.43 1.67 21.27
N ARG A 162 -5.33 1.13 22.49
CA ARG A 162 -5.65 1.88 23.73
C ARG A 162 -4.62 2.97 24.05
N GLY A 163 -3.36 2.77 23.70
CA GLY A 163 -2.26 3.72 23.94
C GLY A 163 -1.99 4.68 22.78
N ALA A 164 -2.37 4.33 21.58
CA ALA A 164 -2.15 5.13 20.39
C ALA A 164 -3.14 6.31 20.33
N ARG A 165 -2.69 7.43 19.78
CA ARG A 165 -3.55 8.61 19.53
C ARG A 165 -4.37 8.46 18.25
N SER A 166 -4.54 7.24 17.75
CA SER A 166 -5.25 6.95 16.50
C SER A 166 -6.68 6.53 16.77
N ASP A 167 -7.62 7.08 16.02
CA ASP A 167 -9.00 6.62 15.99
C ASP A 167 -9.15 5.45 15.03
N TYR A 168 -9.97 4.45 15.41
CA TYR A 168 -10.25 3.26 14.61
C TYR A 168 -11.72 3.22 14.21
N GLU A 169 -11.98 3.12 12.92
CA GLU A 169 -13.29 2.84 12.37
C GLU A 169 -13.24 1.47 11.68
N ILE A 170 -14.02 0.52 12.20
CA ILE A 170 -14.08 -0.85 11.67
C ILE A 170 -15.48 -1.07 11.11
N ALA A 171 -15.57 -1.32 9.81
CA ALA A 171 -16.80 -1.64 9.13
C ALA A 171 -16.79 -3.11 8.68
N PHE A 172 -17.81 -3.88 9.01
CA PHE A 172 -17.94 -5.26 8.56
C PHE A 172 -19.37 -5.59 8.13
N PRO A 173 -19.54 -6.56 7.21
CA PRO A 173 -20.86 -6.85 6.65
C PRO A 173 -21.86 -7.34 7.72
N LEU A 174 -23.08 -6.85 7.67
CA LEU A 174 -24.16 -7.32 8.55
C LEU A 174 -24.41 -8.84 8.39
N CYS A 175 -24.25 -9.36 7.17
CA CYS A 175 -24.38 -10.80 6.91
C CYS A 175 -23.31 -11.61 7.65
N GLU A 176 -22.07 -11.11 7.79
CA GLU A 176 -21.00 -11.76 8.54
C GLU A 176 -21.38 -11.90 10.02
N LEU A 177 -21.85 -10.82 10.64
CA LEU A 177 -22.34 -10.84 12.02
C LEU A 177 -23.54 -11.76 12.20
N SER A 178 -24.45 -11.82 11.21
CA SER A 178 -25.62 -12.69 11.22
C SER A 178 -25.22 -14.17 11.14
N SER A 179 -24.29 -14.52 10.24
CA SER A 179 -23.79 -15.90 10.09
C SER A 179 -23.07 -16.35 11.36
N PHE A 180 -22.25 -15.46 11.95
CA PHE A 180 -21.62 -15.71 13.25
C PHE A 180 -22.65 -15.97 14.35
N ALA A 181 -23.65 -15.10 14.48
CA ALA A 181 -24.69 -15.22 15.52
C ALA A 181 -25.50 -16.51 15.41
N ARG A 182 -25.70 -17.01 14.17
CA ARG A 182 -26.45 -18.25 13.90
C ARG A 182 -25.60 -19.52 13.85
N ALA A 183 -24.27 -19.39 13.92
CA ALA A 183 -23.30 -20.47 13.67
C ALA A 183 -23.43 -21.07 12.27
N GLU A 184 -23.60 -20.26 11.25
CA GLU A 184 -23.73 -20.67 9.85
C GLU A 184 -22.43 -20.52 9.07
N GLY A 185 -22.25 -21.35 8.03
CA GLY A 185 -21.09 -21.26 7.13
C GLY A 185 -19.77 -21.49 7.84
N TYR A 186 -18.87 -20.50 7.77
CA TYR A 186 -17.56 -20.60 8.42
C TYR A 186 -17.63 -20.86 9.94
N TYR A 187 -18.73 -20.47 10.59
CA TYR A 187 -18.93 -20.56 12.04
C TYR A 187 -19.69 -21.78 12.49
N GLU A 188 -19.91 -22.74 11.58
CA GLU A 188 -20.64 -24.00 11.92
C GLU A 188 -19.93 -24.74 13.06
N GLY A 189 -20.71 -25.22 14.03
CA GLY A 189 -20.18 -25.88 15.22
C GLY A 189 -19.74 -24.96 16.37
N LEU A 190 -19.81 -23.64 16.21
CA LEU A 190 -19.52 -22.72 17.30
C LEU A 190 -20.56 -22.74 18.39
N SER A 191 -20.15 -22.96 19.65
CA SER A 191 -21.09 -23.01 20.77
C SER A 191 -21.85 -21.69 21.00
N THR A 192 -23.03 -21.75 21.54
CA THR A 192 -23.83 -20.56 21.87
C THR A 192 -23.13 -19.67 22.90
N GLU A 193 -22.43 -20.28 23.87
CA GLU A 193 -21.67 -19.57 24.90
C GLU A 193 -20.54 -18.75 24.31
N LEU A 194 -19.78 -19.34 23.39
CA LEU A 194 -18.67 -18.66 22.71
C LEU A 194 -19.18 -17.49 21.87
N ARG A 195 -20.27 -17.70 21.11
CA ARG A 195 -20.88 -16.65 20.30
C ARG A 195 -21.40 -15.49 21.15
N ARG A 196 -22.08 -15.76 22.24
CA ARG A 196 -22.55 -14.72 23.19
C ARG A 196 -21.40 -13.98 23.81
N ALA A 197 -20.34 -14.67 24.26
CA ALA A 197 -19.16 -14.04 24.83
C ALA A 197 -18.49 -13.10 23.83
N GLN A 198 -18.39 -13.52 22.55
CA GLN A 198 -17.80 -12.69 21.49
C GLN A 198 -18.64 -11.45 21.18
N LEU A 199 -19.98 -11.57 21.09
CA LEU A 199 -20.84 -10.41 20.85
C LEU A 199 -20.83 -9.45 22.04
N THR A 200 -20.83 -9.96 23.25
CA THR A 200 -20.64 -9.14 24.47
C THR A 200 -19.31 -8.40 24.42
N ARG A 201 -18.22 -9.08 24.04
CA ARG A 201 -16.90 -8.48 23.89
C ARG A 201 -16.90 -7.31 22.89
N PHE A 202 -17.57 -7.44 21.75
CA PHE A 202 -17.67 -6.34 20.77
C PHE A 202 -18.36 -5.12 21.36
N ARG A 203 -19.50 -5.32 22.00
CA ARG A 203 -20.25 -4.24 22.67
C ARG A 203 -19.41 -3.57 23.75
N ASP A 204 -18.83 -4.35 24.65
CA ASP A 204 -18.08 -3.82 25.80
C ASP A 204 -16.84 -3.05 25.34
N LEU A 205 -16.12 -3.53 24.31
CA LEU A 205 -14.99 -2.81 23.75
C LEU A 205 -15.42 -1.53 23.03
N HIS A 206 -16.53 -1.57 22.30
CA HIS A 206 -17.06 -0.37 21.66
C HIS A 206 -17.45 0.70 22.70
N GLU A 207 -18.20 0.31 23.74
CA GLU A 207 -18.59 1.22 24.82
C GLU A 207 -17.37 1.76 25.58
N GLN A 208 -16.39 0.91 25.89
CA GLN A 208 -15.19 1.28 26.64
C GLN A 208 -14.28 2.23 25.88
N LEU A 209 -14.15 2.05 24.57
CA LEU A 209 -13.17 2.71 23.71
C LEU A 209 -13.77 3.82 22.85
N TYR A 210 -15.09 4.05 22.90
CA TYR A 210 -15.69 5.16 22.18
C TYR A 210 -15.18 6.51 22.74
N PRO A 211 -14.87 7.50 21.91
CA PRO A 211 -15.04 7.56 20.46
C PRO A 211 -13.83 7.03 19.64
N SER A 212 -12.76 6.58 20.29
CA SER A 212 -11.54 6.13 19.60
C SER A 212 -11.71 4.81 18.84
N LEU A 213 -12.71 3.99 19.20
CA LEU A 213 -13.14 2.82 18.45
C LEU A 213 -14.58 2.97 18.04
N ARG A 214 -14.88 2.92 16.75
CA ARG A 214 -16.24 2.88 16.19
C ARG A 214 -16.40 1.64 15.36
N LEU A 215 -17.50 0.91 15.62
CA LEU A 215 -17.88 -0.28 14.87
C LEU A 215 -19.09 0.07 14.00
N HIS A 216 -18.98 -0.18 12.71
CA HIS A 216 -20.02 0.04 11.72
C HIS A 216 -20.42 -1.28 11.08
N LEU A 217 -21.68 -1.39 10.72
CA LEU A 217 -22.25 -2.53 9.97
C LEU A 217 -22.78 -2.00 8.65
N PHE A 218 -22.45 -2.68 7.55
CA PHE A 218 -22.94 -2.30 6.23
C PHE A 218 -23.65 -3.46 5.52
N ASP A 219 -24.56 -3.14 4.62
CA ASP A 219 -25.23 -4.14 3.78
C ASP A 219 -24.40 -4.42 2.53
N GLN A 220 -23.71 -5.54 2.52
CA GLN A 220 -22.87 -5.98 1.40
C GLN A 220 -23.62 -6.11 0.06
N ARG A 221 -24.95 -6.21 0.07
CA ARG A 221 -25.76 -6.22 -1.15
C ARG A 221 -25.89 -4.83 -1.78
N GLN A 222 -25.72 -3.78 -0.99
CA GLN A 222 -25.74 -2.40 -1.48
C GLN A 222 -24.34 -1.95 -1.94
N LEU A 223 -23.32 -2.27 -1.14
CA LEU A 223 -21.92 -1.93 -1.48
C LEU A 223 -21.00 -3.05 -0.99
N PHE A 224 -20.35 -3.73 -1.93
CA PHE A 224 -19.35 -4.73 -1.63
C PHE A 224 -17.99 -4.07 -1.30
N SER A 225 -17.31 -4.58 -0.28
CA SER A 225 -15.94 -4.23 0.01
C SER A 225 -15.06 -5.48 0.17
N ALA A 226 -13.88 -5.46 -0.46
CA ALA A 226 -12.81 -6.40 -0.14
C ALA A 226 -12.21 -6.05 1.24
N PRO A 227 -11.55 -7.01 1.91
CA PRO A 227 -10.78 -6.72 3.12
C PRO A 227 -9.70 -5.69 2.86
N VAL A 228 -9.80 -4.54 3.53
CA VAL A 228 -8.89 -3.41 3.35
C VAL A 228 -8.59 -2.73 4.67
N THR A 229 -7.36 -2.24 4.83
CA THR A 229 -6.99 -1.35 5.93
C THR A 229 -6.40 -0.07 5.36
N ILE A 230 -6.91 1.07 5.79
CA ILE A 230 -6.48 2.39 5.35
C ILE A 230 -5.85 3.10 6.55
N PHE A 231 -4.57 3.41 6.43
CA PHE A 231 -3.74 4.01 7.46
C PHE A 231 -3.62 5.52 7.23
N GLY A 232 -4.66 6.25 7.58
CA GLY A 232 -4.76 7.69 7.33
C GLY A 232 -4.55 8.03 5.84
N PRO A 233 -3.81 9.09 5.52
CA PRO A 233 -3.48 9.45 4.14
C PRO A 233 -2.21 8.75 3.61
N LEU A 234 -1.58 7.88 4.41
CA LEU A 234 -0.22 7.37 4.16
C LEU A 234 -0.23 6.15 3.25
N LEU A 235 -1.13 5.19 3.52
CA LEU A 235 -1.24 3.98 2.71
C LEU A 235 -2.59 3.28 2.89
N ALA A 236 -2.96 2.49 1.89
CA ALA A 236 -4.08 1.56 1.96
C ALA A 236 -3.60 0.16 1.59
N VAL A 237 -4.10 -0.86 2.27
CA VAL A 237 -3.62 -2.24 2.15
C VAL A 237 -4.79 -3.17 1.95
N ILE A 238 -4.78 -3.94 0.85
CA ILE A 238 -5.74 -5.01 0.58
C ILE A 238 -5.11 -6.34 0.95
N TYR A 239 -5.84 -7.16 1.69
CA TYR A 239 -5.42 -8.51 2.04
C TYR A 239 -5.85 -9.51 0.97
N LEU A 240 -4.88 -10.27 0.43
CA LEU A 240 -5.08 -11.27 -0.62
C LEU A 240 -4.64 -12.66 -0.14
N GLY A 241 -5.16 -13.11 0.98
CA GLY A 241 -4.84 -14.44 1.54
C GLY A 241 -3.42 -14.53 2.08
N SER A 242 -2.44 -14.90 1.26
CA SER A 242 -1.03 -14.98 1.68
C SER A 242 -0.20 -13.73 1.38
N ASN A 243 -0.83 -12.68 0.86
CA ASN A 243 -0.14 -11.47 0.43
C ASN A 243 -0.91 -10.22 0.85
N TYR A 244 -0.17 -9.12 1.02
CA TYR A 244 -0.71 -7.78 1.10
C TYR A 244 -0.39 -7.00 -0.16
N LEU A 245 -1.38 -6.30 -0.69
CA LEU A 245 -1.23 -5.34 -1.76
C LEU A 245 -1.33 -3.94 -1.15
N ALA A 246 -0.20 -3.24 -1.02
CA ALA A 246 -0.12 -1.93 -0.41
C ALA A 246 -0.03 -0.82 -1.48
N PHE A 247 -0.79 0.25 -1.28
CA PHE A 247 -0.85 1.44 -2.13
C PHE A 247 -0.44 2.64 -1.30
N ARG A 248 0.54 3.42 -1.79
CA ARG A 248 1.03 4.62 -1.12
C ARG A 248 0.77 5.91 -1.89
N ASP A 249 0.26 5.81 -3.11
CA ASP A 249 -0.09 7.01 -3.85
C ASP A 249 -1.37 7.65 -3.29
N ARG A 250 -1.34 8.97 -3.21
CA ARG A 250 -2.38 9.78 -2.58
C ARG A 250 -3.77 9.59 -3.23
N GLU A 251 -3.81 9.43 -4.53
CA GLU A 251 -5.07 9.33 -5.27
C GLU A 251 -5.78 8.01 -4.95
N ARG A 252 -5.05 6.88 -4.97
CA ARG A 252 -5.60 5.56 -4.63
C ARG A 252 -6.00 5.46 -3.15
N VAL A 253 -5.16 6.00 -2.26
CA VAL A 253 -5.50 6.04 -0.82
C VAL A 253 -6.77 6.86 -0.59
N ALA A 254 -6.90 8.02 -1.24
CA ALA A 254 -8.11 8.85 -1.16
C ALA A 254 -9.35 8.14 -1.73
N ALA A 255 -9.21 7.44 -2.87
CA ALA A 255 -10.31 6.66 -3.45
C ALA A 255 -10.79 5.54 -2.51
N MET A 256 -9.86 4.80 -1.86
CA MET A 256 -10.21 3.77 -0.88
C MET A 256 -10.83 4.37 0.39
N THR A 257 -10.39 5.56 0.81
CA THR A 257 -11.01 6.29 1.92
C THR A 257 -12.45 6.67 1.59
N THR A 258 -12.69 7.21 0.40
CA THR A 258 -14.04 7.56 -0.08
C THR A 258 -14.93 6.30 -0.17
N HIS A 259 -14.38 5.17 -0.63
CA HIS A 259 -15.09 3.90 -0.65
C HIS A 259 -15.51 3.47 0.76
N PHE A 260 -14.60 3.50 1.73
CA PHE A 260 -14.89 3.16 3.12
C PHE A 260 -15.96 4.09 3.72
N ASP A 261 -15.84 5.40 3.47
CA ASP A 261 -16.79 6.39 4.00
C ASP A 261 -18.21 6.26 3.37
N GLY A 262 -18.33 5.47 2.29
CA GLY A 262 -19.60 5.12 1.64
C GLY A 262 -20.24 3.79 2.12
N LEU A 263 -19.54 3.02 2.97
CA LEU A 263 -20.07 1.78 3.54
C LEU A 263 -21.09 2.10 4.64
#